data_3136b07ee77c0b981f89b2b61119eed2
#
_entry.id   3136b07ee77c0b981f89b2b61119eed2
#
_cell.length_a   1.000
_cell.length_b   1.000
_cell.length_c   1.000
_cell.angle_alpha   90.00
_cell.angle_beta   90.00
_cell.angle_gamma   90.00
#
_symmetry.space_group_name_H-M   'P 1'
#
loop_
_entity.id
_entity.type
_entity.pdbx_description
1 polymer ?
#
loop_
_entity_poly.entity_id
_entity_poly.type
_entity_poly.pdbx_seq_one_letter_code
_entity_poly.pdbx_strand_id
1 'polypeptide(L)'
;NSCLPKLKGDKWIQIGTTFWKYGEEKPFYNNIITLNKSSPLENIDTFSYEKESDVLTSWVEMMKKIDPDIILGYNIFGFDERFMYDRVMELFGNNKDKLDKFLNMGRLKKNTYSNIWSCQGRLTKKKLASSALGSNYLEYFNTPGRVQIDLLKVVQGSFTKLDSYKLDNVAEYYISGSILECIDNKTFKVDNIKELEKGNYIKIKFKTGEKYKDGKKIIINNIDYENSVIELNEEIDRDIISIKSS
;
A
#
# COMPACT_ATOMS: atom_id res chain seq x y z
N ASN A 1 6.54 -17.73 -13.35
CA ASN A 1 5.21 -18.20 -12.95
C ASN A 1 4.94 -17.72 -11.52
N SER A 2 4.29 -16.56 -11.35
CA SER A 2 3.79 -16.13 -10.06
C SER A 2 2.55 -16.96 -9.74
N CYS A 3 2.70 -18.00 -8.93
CA CYS A 3 1.56 -18.69 -8.36
C CYS A 3 0.98 -17.84 -7.22
N LEU A 4 -0.33 -17.62 -7.21
CA LEU A 4 -1.02 -17.08 -6.05
C LEU A 4 -0.83 -18.03 -4.85
N PRO A 5 -0.69 -17.50 -3.62
CA PRO A 5 -0.53 -18.32 -2.44
C PRO A 5 -1.71 -19.26 -2.26
N LYS A 6 -1.41 -20.47 -1.81
CA LYS A 6 -2.36 -21.54 -1.58
C LYS A 6 -2.67 -21.65 -0.09
N LEU A 7 -3.90 -21.87 0.26
CA LEU A 7 -4.32 -22.02 1.65
C LEU A 7 -3.53 -23.10 2.40
N LYS A 8 -3.27 -24.24 1.75
CA LYS A 8 -2.39 -25.27 2.28
C LYS A 8 -0.94 -24.97 1.91
N GLY A 9 -0.11 -24.69 2.91
CA GLY A 9 1.33 -24.52 2.77
C GLY A 9 1.82 -23.09 2.87
N ASP A 10 1.06 -22.12 2.34
CA ASP A 10 1.46 -20.72 2.39
C ASP A 10 0.87 -20.02 3.61
N LYS A 11 1.75 -19.32 4.33
CA LYS A 11 1.41 -18.64 5.59
C LYS A 11 1.48 -17.13 5.43
N TRP A 12 0.79 -16.40 6.27
CA TRP A 12 1.07 -14.99 6.51
C TRP A 12 2.41 -14.85 7.20
N ILE A 13 3.40 -14.35 6.47
CA ILE A 13 4.76 -14.20 6.98
C ILE A 13 5.02 -12.79 7.52
N GLN A 14 4.25 -11.79 7.05
CA GLN A 14 4.50 -10.41 7.36
C GLN A 14 3.26 -9.54 7.14
N ILE A 15 3.01 -8.60 8.05
CA ILE A 15 1.98 -7.55 7.92
C ILE A 15 2.63 -6.22 8.31
N GLY A 16 2.80 -5.32 7.34
CA GLY A 16 3.22 -3.95 7.57
C GLY A 16 2.01 -3.03 7.68
N THR A 17 2.03 -2.09 8.63
CA THR A 17 0.96 -1.13 8.81
C THR A 17 1.52 0.25 9.14
N THR A 18 0.98 1.27 8.48
CA THR A 18 1.35 2.66 8.68
C THR A 18 0.11 3.45 9.09
N PHE A 19 0.23 4.26 10.14
CA PHE A 19 -0.87 5.05 10.67
C PHE A 19 -0.62 6.54 10.52
N TRP A 20 -1.59 7.21 9.92
CA TRP A 20 -1.61 8.66 9.73
C TRP A 20 -2.78 9.30 10.46
N LYS A 21 -2.59 10.54 10.88
CA LYS A 21 -3.70 11.44 11.17
C LYS A 21 -4.04 12.25 9.93
N TYR A 22 -5.32 12.40 9.65
CA TYR A 22 -5.76 13.19 8.51
C TYR A 22 -5.21 14.63 8.57
N GLY A 23 -4.61 15.07 7.46
CA GLY A 23 -3.98 16.39 7.35
C GLY A 23 -2.52 16.46 7.78
N GLU A 24 -1.94 15.41 8.33
CA GLU A 24 -0.53 15.33 8.69
C GLU A 24 0.30 14.84 7.50
N GLU A 25 1.49 15.39 7.31
CA GLU A 25 2.39 14.98 6.20
C GLU A 25 3.13 13.67 6.48
N LYS A 26 3.36 13.35 7.75
CA LYS A 26 4.11 12.16 8.16
C LYS A 26 3.26 11.21 8.97
N PRO A 27 3.49 9.89 8.84
CA PRO A 27 2.85 8.92 9.70
C PRO A 27 3.28 9.14 11.16
N PHE A 28 2.35 8.97 12.08
CA PHE A 28 2.68 9.03 13.51
C PHE A 28 3.14 7.69 14.07
N TYR A 29 2.88 6.59 13.35
CA TYR A 29 3.29 5.26 13.77
C TYR A 29 3.45 4.29 12.59
N ASN A 30 4.59 3.59 12.58
CA ASN A 30 4.90 2.54 11.60
C ASN A 30 5.24 1.26 12.34
N ASN A 31 4.72 0.14 11.88
CA ASN A 31 5.07 -1.16 12.40
C ASN A 31 5.08 -2.26 11.35
N ILE A 32 5.79 -3.33 11.67
CA ILE A 32 5.79 -4.57 10.93
C ILE A 32 5.67 -5.74 11.90
N ILE A 33 4.76 -6.65 11.61
CA ILE A 33 4.55 -7.87 12.38
C ILE A 33 5.01 -9.03 11.50
N THR A 34 5.95 -9.86 12.00
CA THR A 34 6.58 -10.92 11.21
C THR A 34 6.42 -12.29 11.84
N LEU A 35 6.31 -13.29 10.99
CA LEU A 35 6.46 -14.70 11.37
C LEU A 35 7.97 -15.01 11.38
N ASN A 36 8.47 -15.47 12.51
CA ASN A 36 9.88 -15.66 12.82
C ASN A 36 10.66 -14.33 12.91
N LYS A 37 11.91 -14.45 13.31
CA LYS A 37 12.81 -13.32 13.55
C LYS A 37 13.11 -12.58 12.25
N SER A 38 13.02 -11.27 12.29
CA SER A 38 13.37 -10.35 11.21
C SER A 38 14.48 -9.40 11.67
N SER A 39 15.22 -8.84 10.74
CA SER A 39 16.14 -7.74 11.03
C SER A 39 15.35 -6.50 11.44
N PRO A 40 15.85 -5.72 12.41
CA PRO A 40 15.22 -4.47 12.77
C PRO A 40 15.27 -3.48 11.60
N LEU A 41 14.23 -2.68 11.48
CA LEU A 41 14.14 -1.60 10.49
C LEU A 41 14.21 -0.27 11.23
N GLU A 42 14.86 0.71 10.61
CA GLU A 42 14.95 2.06 11.17
C GLU A 42 13.57 2.73 11.19
N ASN A 43 13.22 3.37 12.30
CA ASN A 43 11.94 4.06 12.51
C ASN A 43 10.68 3.21 12.32
N ILE A 44 10.80 1.87 12.42
CA ILE A 44 9.67 0.94 12.31
C ILE A 44 9.71 -0.05 13.49
N ASP A 45 8.63 -0.09 14.25
CA ASP A 45 8.49 -1.09 15.31
C ASP A 45 8.32 -2.48 14.71
N THR A 46 9.22 -3.40 15.06
CA THR A 46 9.21 -4.77 14.54
C THR A 46 8.78 -5.75 15.63
N PHE A 47 7.68 -6.46 15.40
CA PHE A 47 7.17 -7.51 16.28
C PHE A 47 7.29 -8.87 15.60
N SER A 48 8.00 -9.79 16.22
CA SER A 48 8.25 -11.12 15.65
C SER A 48 7.61 -12.21 16.50
N TYR A 49 6.91 -13.15 15.86
CA TYR A 49 6.22 -14.27 16.49
C TYR A 49 6.62 -15.59 15.83
N GLU A 50 6.66 -16.67 16.59
CA GLU A 50 6.95 -18.02 16.08
C GLU A 50 5.74 -18.69 15.41
N LYS A 51 4.52 -18.23 15.75
CA LYS A 51 3.27 -18.79 15.25
C LYS A 51 2.51 -17.80 14.39
N GLU A 52 2.04 -18.24 13.24
CA GLU A 52 1.20 -17.45 12.35
C GLU A 52 -0.07 -16.95 13.04
N SER A 53 -0.65 -17.73 13.93
CA SER A 53 -1.80 -17.34 14.75
C SER A 53 -1.53 -16.05 15.54
N ASP A 54 -0.33 -15.91 16.06
CA ASP A 54 0.05 -14.79 16.90
C ASP A 54 0.33 -13.53 16.04
N VAL A 55 0.89 -13.70 14.84
CA VAL A 55 1.01 -12.63 13.84
C VAL A 55 -0.35 -12.02 13.54
N LEU A 56 -1.33 -12.86 13.19
CA LEU A 56 -2.68 -12.41 12.85
C LEU A 56 -3.41 -11.79 14.05
N THR A 57 -3.31 -12.42 15.23
CA THR A 57 -3.95 -11.89 16.44
C THR A 57 -3.35 -10.56 16.87
N SER A 58 -2.03 -10.43 16.83
CA SER A 58 -1.32 -9.20 17.19
C SER A 58 -1.72 -8.03 16.28
N TRP A 59 -1.89 -8.28 14.98
CA TRP A 59 -2.37 -7.26 14.05
C TRP A 59 -3.77 -6.76 14.43
N VAL A 60 -4.71 -7.65 14.71
CA VAL A 60 -6.07 -7.24 15.11
C VAL A 60 -6.07 -6.50 16.45
N GLU A 61 -5.26 -6.93 17.41
CA GLU A 61 -5.13 -6.26 18.71
C GLU A 61 -4.55 -4.84 18.55
N MET A 62 -3.56 -4.68 17.67
CA MET A 62 -3.02 -3.38 17.31
C MET A 62 -4.08 -2.49 16.65
N MET A 63 -4.84 -3.00 15.67
CA MET A 63 -5.93 -2.29 15.03
C MET A 63 -7.01 -1.84 16.02
N LYS A 64 -7.30 -2.64 17.03
CA LYS A 64 -8.21 -2.27 18.12
C LYS A 64 -7.64 -1.22 19.06
N LYS A 65 -6.34 -1.29 19.34
CA LYS A 65 -5.64 -0.37 20.26
C LYS A 65 -5.50 1.02 19.65
N ILE A 66 -5.10 1.10 18.38
CA ILE A 66 -4.90 2.39 17.68
C ILE A 66 -6.24 2.96 17.20
N ASP A 67 -7.20 2.08 16.91
CA ASP A 67 -8.57 2.42 16.57
C ASP A 67 -8.73 3.33 15.32
N PRO A 68 -8.17 2.99 14.16
CA PRO A 68 -8.26 3.83 12.97
C PRO A 68 -9.71 3.95 12.48
N ASP A 69 -10.07 5.14 11.96
CA ASP A 69 -11.38 5.38 11.33
C ASP A 69 -11.46 4.78 9.93
N ILE A 70 -10.35 4.80 9.20
CA ILE A 70 -10.24 4.37 7.81
C ILE A 70 -9.13 3.34 7.69
N ILE A 71 -9.41 2.25 6.97
CA ILE A 71 -8.44 1.22 6.59
C ILE A 71 -8.24 1.32 5.08
N LEU A 72 -7.00 1.54 4.66
CA LEU A 72 -6.61 1.67 3.26
C LEU A 72 -5.71 0.51 2.86
N GLY A 73 -5.87 0.04 1.64
CA GLY A 73 -4.94 -0.88 1.02
C GLY A 73 -5.13 -0.94 -0.49
N TYR A 74 -4.24 -1.61 -1.19
CA TYR A 74 -4.31 -1.75 -2.64
C TYR A 74 -4.69 -3.18 -3.01
N ASN A 75 -5.81 -3.36 -3.71
CA ASN A 75 -6.39 -4.66 -4.09
C ASN A 75 -6.75 -5.58 -2.91
N ILE A 76 -6.95 -5.00 -1.73
CA ILE A 76 -7.23 -5.77 -0.50
C ILE A 76 -8.55 -6.54 -0.58
N PHE A 77 -9.56 -6.01 -1.30
CA PHE A 77 -10.85 -6.68 -1.50
C PHE A 77 -10.81 -7.78 -2.56
N GLY A 78 -9.75 -7.81 -3.37
CA GLY A 78 -9.59 -8.84 -4.40
C GLY A 78 -8.80 -10.04 -3.95
N PHE A 79 -7.97 -9.89 -2.91
CA PHE A 79 -7.03 -10.93 -2.52
C PHE A 79 -6.75 -11.00 -1.03
N ASP A 80 -6.20 -9.93 -0.41
CA ASP A 80 -5.60 -10.01 0.92
C ASP A 80 -6.60 -10.39 2.02
N GLU A 81 -7.75 -9.73 2.07
CA GLU A 81 -8.75 -9.99 3.10
C GLU A 81 -9.39 -11.39 2.95
N ARG A 82 -9.56 -11.86 1.72
CA ARG A 82 -10.02 -13.21 1.47
C ARG A 82 -9.01 -14.25 1.95
N PHE A 83 -7.75 -14.10 1.58
CA PHE A 83 -6.70 -15.03 1.99
C PHE A 83 -6.51 -15.01 3.52
N MET A 84 -6.54 -13.82 4.14
CA MET A 84 -6.48 -13.68 5.59
C MET A 84 -7.66 -14.39 6.27
N TYR A 85 -8.87 -14.21 5.77
CA TYR A 85 -10.05 -14.92 6.28
C TYR A 85 -9.91 -16.43 6.22
N ASP A 86 -9.52 -16.96 5.07
CA ASP A 86 -9.37 -18.39 4.86
C ASP A 86 -8.29 -18.99 5.78
N ARG A 87 -7.17 -18.26 6.01
CA ARG A 87 -6.12 -18.65 6.96
C ARG A 87 -6.62 -18.64 8.40
N VAL A 88 -7.36 -17.61 8.79
CA VAL A 88 -7.96 -17.49 10.13
C VAL A 88 -8.96 -18.63 10.38
N MET A 89 -9.77 -18.98 9.40
CA MET A 89 -10.69 -20.11 9.49
C MET A 89 -9.95 -21.44 9.65
N GLU A 90 -8.83 -21.64 8.97
CA GLU A 90 -8.00 -22.84 9.12
C GLU A 90 -7.34 -22.91 10.50
N LEU A 91 -6.78 -21.78 10.98
CA LEU A 91 -6.05 -21.74 12.26
C LEU A 91 -6.96 -21.74 13.49
N PHE A 92 -8.13 -21.12 13.41
CA PHE A 92 -9.02 -20.87 14.55
C PHE A 92 -10.40 -21.50 14.40
N GLY A 93 -10.71 -22.18 13.28
CA GLY A 93 -12.06 -22.68 13.00
C GLY A 93 -12.67 -23.52 14.11
N ASN A 94 -11.85 -24.24 14.86
CA ASN A 94 -12.26 -25.06 16.01
C ASN A 94 -12.25 -24.27 17.35
N ASN A 95 -11.85 -23.01 17.35
CA ASN A 95 -11.79 -22.17 18.55
C ASN A 95 -12.62 -20.90 18.34
N LYS A 96 -13.88 -20.97 18.74
CA LYS A 96 -14.84 -19.88 18.54
C LYS A 96 -14.38 -18.56 19.17
N ASP A 97 -13.78 -18.59 20.35
CA ASP A 97 -13.37 -17.36 21.04
C ASP A 97 -12.23 -16.63 20.31
N LYS A 98 -11.25 -17.39 19.78
CA LYS A 98 -10.17 -16.82 18.97
C LYS A 98 -10.69 -16.30 17.64
N LEU A 99 -11.57 -17.06 17.00
CA LEU A 99 -12.20 -16.67 15.76
C LEU A 99 -13.02 -15.38 15.92
N ASP A 100 -13.87 -15.31 16.95
CA ASP A 100 -14.70 -14.13 17.24
C ASP A 100 -13.82 -12.92 17.59
N LYS A 101 -12.72 -13.09 18.31
CA LYS A 101 -11.78 -12.00 18.61
C LYS A 101 -11.15 -11.43 17.34
N PHE A 102 -10.75 -12.30 16.42
CA PHE A 102 -10.15 -11.87 15.15
C PHE A 102 -11.19 -11.19 14.26
N LEU A 103 -12.32 -11.82 14.04
CA LEU A 103 -13.33 -11.34 13.11
C LEU A 103 -14.07 -10.08 13.60
N ASN A 104 -14.00 -9.77 14.90
CA ASN A 104 -14.65 -8.59 15.47
C ASN A 104 -13.73 -7.36 15.45
N MET A 105 -13.39 -6.90 14.25
CA MET A 105 -12.55 -5.70 14.04
C MET A 105 -13.34 -4.39 14.01
N GLY A 106 -14.67 -4.44 14.03
CA GLY A 106 -15.53 -3.26 14.06
C GLY A 106 -15.59 -2.58 15.43
N ARG A 107 -16.07 -1.36 15.45
CA ARG A 107 -16.28 -0.54 16.68
C ARG A 107 -17.61 -0.79 17.34
N LEU A 108 -18.65 -1.13 16.57
CA LEU A 108 -20.00 -1.28 17.10
C LEU A 108 -20.14 -2.60 17.87
N LYS A 109 -20.61 -2.51 19.08
CA LYS A 109 -20.84 -3.66 19.96
C LYS A 109 -22.12 -4.41 19.61
N LYS A 110 -22.11 -5.71 19.85
CA LYS A 110 -23.11 -6.71 19.43
C LYS A 110 -24.57 -6.44 19.83
N ASN A 111 -24.84 -5.53 20.78
CA ASN A 111 -26.15 -5.40 21.42
C ASN A 111 -27.07 -4.32 20.86
N THR A 112 -26.67 -3.58 19.82
CA THR A 112 -27.42 -2.39 19.42
C THR A 112 -28.36 -2.60 18.21
N TYR A 113 -28.09 -3.57 17.31
CA TYR A 113 -28.94 -3.79 16.12
C TYR A 113 -28.87 -5.23 15.63
N SER A 114 -29.90 -6.01 15.84
CA SER A 114 -29.94 -7.47 15.57
C SER A 114 -29.73 -7.86 14.09
N ASN A 115 -30.03 -7.00 13.13
CA ASN A 115 -29.94 -7.32 11.69
C ASN A 115 -28.59 -7.02 11.06
N ILE A 116 -27.77 -6.18 11.66
CA ILE A 116 -26.40 -5.85 11.17
C ILE A 116 -25.40 -6.91 11.64
N TRP A 117 -25.73 -7.61 12.70
CA TRP A 117 -24.84 -8.52 13.42
C TRP A 117 -24.67 -9.92 12.81
N SER A 118 -25.59 -10.32 11.96
CA SER A 118 -25.44 -11.60 11.23
C SER A 118 -24.24 -11.60 10.27
N CYS A 119 -23.74 -10.43 9.92
CA CYS A 119 -22.61 -10.24 9.01
C CYS A 119 -21.30 -9.85 9.72
N GLN A 120 -21.36 -9.55 11.04
CA GLN A 120 -20.15 -9.19 11.77
C GLN A 120 -19.22 -10.42 11.91
N GLY A 121 -17.98 -10.23 11.54
CA GLY A 121 -16.99 -11.30 11.60
C GLY A 121 -17.05 -12.30 10.46
N ARG A 122 -17.78 -12.01 9.40
CA ARG A 122 -17.80 -12.83 8.17
C ARG A 122 -17.21 -12.04 7.00
N LEU A 123 -16.64 -12.77 6.07
CA LEU A 123 -16.24 -12.20 4.80
C LEU A 123 -17.50 -11.81 4.02
N THR A 124 -17.64 -10.52 3.75
CA THR A 124 -18.72 -9.99 2.91
C THR A 124 -18.35 -10.22 1.46
N LYS A 125 -19.27 -10.83 0.68
CA LYS A 125 -19.13 -11.00 -0.75
C LYS A 125 -20.10 -10.09 -1.47
N LYS A 126 -19.60 -9.19 -2.30
CA LYS A 126 -20.41 -8.25 -3.06
C LYS A 126 -20.02 -8.24 -4.52
N LYS A 127 -21.00 -8.43 -5.40
CA LYS A 127 -20.83 -8.22 -6.83
C LYS A 127 -21.14 -6.76 -7.13
N LEU A 128 -20.17 -6.04 -7.66
CA LEU A 128 -20.35 -4.72 -8.23
C LEU A 128 -20.31 -4.82 -9.75
N ALA A 129 -21.33 -4.32 -10.41
CA ALA A 129 -21.37 -4.17 -11.84
C ALA A 129 -21.61 -2.70 -12.17
N SER A 130 -20.69 -2.07 -12.88
CA SER A 130 -20.85 -0.71 -13.37
C SER A 130 -20.29 -0.60 -14.79
N SER A 131 -20.81 0.35 -15.57
CA SER A 131 -20.31 0.63 -16.92
C SER A 131 -18.83 1.04 -16.92
N ALA A 132 -18.37 1.72 -15.86
CA ALA A 132 -17.00 2.20 -15.75
C ALA A 132 -16.01 1.13 -15.27
N LEU A 133 -16.42 0.26 -14.34
CA LEU A 133 -15.52 -0.70 -13.66
C LEU A 133 -15.77 -2.16 -14.07
N GLY A 134 -16.76 -2.42 -14.95
CA GLY A 134 -17.16 -3.77 -15.30
C GLY A 134 -17.78 -4.55 -14.13
N SER A 135 -17.69 -5.87 -14.18
CA SER A 135 -18.18 -6.75 -13.11
C SER A 135 -17.03 -7.11 -12.17
N ASN A 136 -17.12 -6.71 -10.93
CA ASN A 136 -16.13 -6.98 -9.89
C ASN A 136 -16.75 -7.77 -8.74
N TYR A 137 -16.02 -8.76 -8.23
CA TYR A 137 -16.35 -9.45 -7.01
C TYR A 137 -15.45 -8.91 -5.89
N LEU A 138 -16.07 -8.37 -4.85
CA LEU A 138 -15.38 -7.86 -3.68
C LEU A 138 -15.61 -8.81 -2.51
N GLU A 139 -14.53 -9.15 -1.83
CA GLU A 139 -14.56 -9.98 -0.62
C GLU A 139 -13.80 -9.23 0.47
N TYR A 140 -14.49 -8.79 1.51
CA TYR A 140 -13.92 -7.95 2.55
C TYR A 140 -14.50 -8.22 3.93
N PHE A 141 -13.75 -7.93 4.98
CA PHE A 141 -14.22 -8.01 6.35
C PHE A 141 -15.29 -6.96 6.61
N ASN A 142 -16.35 -7.34 7.28
CA ASN A 142 -17.32 -6.37 7.75
C ASN A 142 -16.83 -5.72 9.05
N THR A 143 -16.46 -4.44 8.99
CA THR A 143 -15.93 -3.66 10.11
C THR A 143 -16.85 -2.51 10.48
N PRO A 144 -18.02 -2.76 11.10
CA PRO A 144 -18.97 -1.70 11.43
C PRO A 144 -18.33 -0.62 12.29
N GLY A 145 -18.49 0.66 11.88
CA GLY A 145 -17.89 1.81 12.53
C GLY A 145 -16.49 2.17 12.05
N ARG A 146 -15.98 1.46 11.01
CA ARG A 146 -14.77 1.82 10.25
C ARG A 146 -15.06 1.82 8.76
N VAL A 147 -14.40 2.68 8.03
CA VAL A 147 -14.45 2.70 6.56
C VAL A 147 -13.28 1.90 6.02
N GLN A 148 -13.54 1.02 5.05
CA GLN A 148 -12.50 0.34 4.29
C GLN A 148 -12.49 0.87 2.86
N ILE A 149 -11.31 1.16 2.33
CA ILE A 149 -11.12 1.67 0.97
C ILE A 149 -10.06 0.85 0.26
N ASP A 150 -10.45 0.22 -0.84
CA ASP A 150 -9.51 -0.40 -1.76
C ASP A 150 -9.07 0.62 -2.81
N LEU A 151 -7.82 1.06 -2.72
CA LEU A 151 -7.25 2.09 -3.59
C LEU A 151 -7.21 1.66 -5.07
N LEU A 152 -7.11 0.35 -5.37
CA LEU A 152 -7.24 -0.12 -6.75
C LEU A 152 -8.58 0.32 -7.36
N LYS A 153 -9.67 0.20 -6.59
CA LYS A 153 -11.01 0.60 -7.06
C LYS A 153 -11.16 2.10 -7.21
N VAL A 154 -10.53 2.86 -6.33
CA VAL A 154 -10.48 4.33 -6.42
C VAL A 154 -9.75 4.76 -7.70
N VAL A 155 -8.56 4.21 -7.94
CA VAL A 155 -7.76 4.54 -9.15
C VAL A 155 -8.48 4.10 -10.43
N GLN A 156 -9.09 2.91 -10.46
CA GLN A 156 -9.87 2.44 -11.61
C GLN A 156 -11.11 3.32 -11.88
N GLY A 157 -11.72 3.89 -10.85
CA GLY A 157 -12.87 4.78 -10.96
C GLY A 157 -12.51 6.24 -11.22
N SER A 158 -11.24 6.62 -11.13
CA SER A 158 -10.77 7.96 -11.45
C SER A 158 -10.84 8.23 -12.95
N PHE A 159 -10.84 9.52 -13.34
CA PHE A 159 -10.86 9.93 -14.76
C PHE A 159 -9.56 9.60 -15.50
N THR A 160 -8.50 9.24 -14.78
CA THR A 160 -7.20 8.90 -15.35
C THR A 160 -7.21 7.46 -15.84
N LYS A 161 -7.09 7.26 -17.14
CA LYS A 161 -6.89 5.93 -17.71
C LYS A 161 -5.40 5.60 -17.72
N LEU A 162 -5.04 4.53 -17.02
CA LEU A 162 -3.68 3.99 -17.02
C LEU A 162 -3.62 2.75 -17.91
N ASP A 163 -2.47 2.51 -18.54
CA ASP A 163 -2.23 1.31 -19.36
C ASP A 163 -2.25 0.03 -18.52
N SER A 164 -1.90 0.15 -17.26
CA SER A 164 -1.91 -0.95 -16.30
C SER A 164 -2.25 -0.45 -14.89
N TYR A 165 -3.08 -1.22 -14.19
CA TYR A 165 -3.43 -0.99 -12.78
C TYR A 165 -2.64 -1.88 -11.82
N LYS A 166 -1.48 -2.38 -12.21
CA LYS A 166 -0.54 -3.00 -11.27
C LYS A 166 0.01 -1.94 -10.32
N LEU A 167 0.26 -2.32 -9.07
CA LEU A 167 0.69 -1.38 -8.03
C LEU A 167 1.93 -0.56 -8.41
N ASP A 168 2.93 -1.20 -9.02
CA ASP A 168 4.15 -0.54 -9.49
C ASP A 168 3.87 0.53 -10.56
N ASN A 169 2.97 0.27 -11.52
CA ASN A 169 2.61 1.25 -12.55
C ASN A 169 1.81 2.42 -11.97
N VAL A 170 0.90 2.13 -11.04
CA VAL A 170 0.11 3.17 -10.37
C VAL A 170 1.00 4.01 -9.47
N ALA A 171 1.90 3.39 -8.71
CA ALA A 171 2.88 4.11 -7.91
C ALA A 171 3.79 4.98 -8.80
N GLU A 172 4.35 4.42 -9.90
CA GLU A 172 5.17 5.17 -10.86
C GLU A 172 4.43 6.42 -11.36
N TYR A 173 3.13 6.32 -11.63
CA TYR A 173 2.33 7.44 -12.10
C TYR A 173 2.17 8.54 -11.03
N TYR A 174 1.80 8.19 -9.81
CA TYR A 174 1.48 9.16 -8.76
C TYR A 174 2.70 9.76 -8.06
N ILE A 175 3.82 9.03 -7.98
CA ILE A 175 5.07 9.52 -7.39
C ILE A 175 6.04 10.11 -8.41
N SER A 176 5.69 10.10 -9.73
CA SER A 176 6.53 10.72 -10.74
C SER A 176 6.44 12.25 -10.69
N GLY A 177 7.52 12.88 -11.09
CA GLY A 177 7.59 14.32 -11.33
C GLY A 177 8.19 14.59 -12.71
N SER A 178 7.98 15.81 -13.23
CA SER A 178 8.53 16.27 -14.50
C SER A 178 9.77 17.11 -14.26
N ILE A 179 10.78 16.94 -15.09
CA ILE A 179 11.91 17.85 -15.16
C ILE A 179 11.41 19.12 -15.87
N LEU A 180 11.44 20.24 -15.16
CA LEU A 180 11.04 21.56 -15.68
C LEU A 180 12.21 22.23 -16.38
N GLU A 181 13.42 22.12 -15.81
CA GLU A 181 14.62 22.77 -16.29
C GLU A 181 15.85 21.93 -15.99
N CYS A 182 16.79 21.89 -16.90
CA CYS A 182 18.11 21.31 -16.72
C CYS A 182 19.12 22.42 -16.45
N ILE A 183 19.52 22.60 -15.20
CA ILE A 183 20.47 23.64 -14.79
C ILE A 183 21.87 23.27 -15.30
N ASP A 184 22.24 22.00 -15.07
CA ASP A 184 23.46 21.39 -15.61
C ASP A 184 23.25 19.87 -15.83
N ASN A 185 24.32 19.11 -16.07
CA ASN A 185 24.21 17.67 -16.35
C ASN A 185 23.83 16.82 -15.15
N LYS A 186 23.85 17.37 -13.93
CA LYS A 186 23.53 16.69 -12.68
C LYS A 186 22.36 17.32 -11.94
N THR A 187 22.05 18.57 -12.26
CA THR A 187 21.15 19.42 -11.48
C THR A 187 19.92 19.77 -12.29
N PHE A 188 18.76 19.44 -11.75
CA PHE A 188 17.47 19.53 -12.42
C PHE A 188 16.44 20.19 -11.52
N LYS A 189 15.71 21.18 -12.09
CA LYS A 189 14.49 21.69 -11.47
C LYS A 189 13.32 20.79 -11.82
N VAL A 190 12.53 20.42 -10.82
CA VAL A 190 11.41 19.48 -10.96
C VAL A 190 10.11 20.07 -10.43
N ASP A 191 8.97 19.58 -10.91
CA ASP A 191 7.66 20.05 -10.48
C ASP A 191 7.18 19.43 -9.16
N ASN A 192 7.72 18.27 -8.80
CA ASN A 192 7.33 17.56 -7.58
C ASN A 192 8.58 17.03 -6.87
N ILE A 193 8.83 17.55 -5.67
CA ILE A 193 9.90 17.10 -4.77
C ILE A 193 9.36 16.55 -3.45
N LYS A 194 8.02 16.46 -3.31
CA LYS A 194 7.41 15.92 -2.09
C LYS A 194 7.90 14.51 -1.88
N GLU A 195 8.25 14.23 -0.62
CA GLU A 195 8.71 12.90 -0.19
C GLU A 195 10.03 12.42 -0.81
N LEU A 196 10.70 13.25 -1.62
CA LEU A 196 12.06 12.95 -2.04
C LEU A 196 13.04 13.30 -0.92
N GLU A 197 13.99 12.41 -0.70
CA GLU A 197 15.06 12.58 0.28
C GLU A 197 16.42 12.32 -0.37
N LYS A 198 17.46 12.93 0.18
CA LYS A 198 18.84 12.60 -0.17
C LYS A 198 19.08 11.11 0.02
N GLY A 199 19.66 10.45 -0.98
CA GLY A 199 19.89 9.02 -1.01
C GLY A 199 18.76 8.22 -1.67
N ASN A 200 17.62 8.81 -1.97
CA ASN A 200 16.58 8.14 -2.75
C ASN A 200 17.07 7.81 -4.16
N TYR A 201 16.52 6.75 -4.73
CA TYR A 201 16.76 6.34 -6.10
C TYR A 201 15.66 6.85 -7.03
N ILE A 202 16.04 7.49 -8.11
CA ILE A 202 15.13 7.87 -9.19
C ILE A 202 15.46 7.11 -10.49
N LYS A 203 14.48 7.05 -11.38
CA LYS A 203 14.64 6.62 -12.78
C LYS A 203 14.16 7.73 -13.69
N ILE A 204 14.92 8.04 -14.72
CA ILE A 204 14.53 9.02 -15.71
C ILE A 204 13.79 8.31 -16.84
N LYS A 205 12.64 8.89 -17.24
CA LYS A 205 11.79 8.40 -18.32
C LYS A 205 11.58 9.54 -19.32
N PHE A 206 11.71 9.25 -20.58
CA PHE A 206 11.44 10.21 -21.66
C PHE A 206 9.94 10.35 -21.91
N LYS A 207 9.56 11.44 -22.57
CA LYS A 207 8.17 11.64 -23.01
C LYS A 207 7.69 10.56 -23.97
N THR A 208 8.59 9.92 -24.70
CA THR A 208 8.32 8.75 -25.56
C THR A 208 7.92 7.51 -24.80
N GLY A 209 8.13 7.48 -23.47
CA GLY A 209 7.93 6.33 -22.61
C GLY A 209 9.18 5.46 -22.40
N GLU A 210 10.24 5.69 -23.16
CA GLU A 210 11.52 5.00 -22.99
C GLU A 210 12.20 5.38 -21.68
N LYS A 211 12.93 4.42 -21.10
CA LYS A 211 13.67 4.64 -19.85
C LYS A 211 15.13 4.94 -20.17
N TYR A 212 15.68 5.96 -19.50
CA TYR A 212 17.09 6.29 -19.58
C TYR A 212 17.94 5.09 -19.11
N LYS A 213 18.91 4.68 -19.95
CA LYS A 213 19.80 3.52 -19.68
C LYS A 213 19.04 2.32 -19.13
N ASP A 214 17.98 1.89 -19.82
CA ASP A 214 17.14 0.74 -19.46
C ASP A 214 16.53 0.81 -18.03
N GLY A 215 16.32 2.02 -17.53
CA GLY A 215 15.78 2.24 -16.19
C GLY A 215 16.81 2.17 -15.07
N LYS A 216 18.04 2.53 -15.38
CA LYS A 216 19.09 2.68 -14.38
C LYS A 216 18.62 3.54 -13.23
N LYS A 217 18.85 3.06 -12.01
CA LYS A 217 18.59 3.79 -10.77
C LYS A 217 19.72 4.78 -10.52
N ILE A 218 19.39 6.03 -10.30
CA ILE A 218 20.31 7.14 -10.04
C ILE A 218 20.02 7.70 -8.66
N ILE A 219 21.03 7.98 -7.87
CA ILE A 219 20.88 8.46 -6.49
C ILE A 219 20.76 9.98 -6.49
N ILE A 220 19.85 10.51 -5.70
CA ILE A 220 19.76 11.92 -5.38
C ILE A 220 20.86 12.24 -4.37
N ASN A 221 21.80 13.08 -4.75
CA ASN A 221 22.91 13.53 -3.93
C ASN A 221 22.53 14.66 -2.99
N ASN A 222 21.71 15.60 -3.48
CA ASN A 222 21.23 16.75 -2.71
C ASN A 222 19.86 17.20 -3.19
N ILE A 223 19.10 17.89 -2.32
CA ILE A 223 17.80 18.49 -2.65
C ILE A 223 17.73 19.88 -2.05
N ASP A 224 17.39 20.84 -2.91
CA ASP A 224 16.97 22.17 -2.51
C ASP A 224 15.43 22.25 -2.57
N TYR A 225 14.82 22.14 -1.40
CA TYR A 225 13.35 22.14 -1.27
C TYR A 225 12.72 23.51 -1.57
N GLU A 226 13.45 24.63 -1.38
CA GLU A 226 12.93 25.98 -1.63
C GLU A 226 12.79 26.25 -3.12
N ASN A 227 13.77 25.82 -3.90
CA ASN A 227 13.82 26.04 -5.35
C ASN A 227 13.32 24.86 -6.17
N SER A 228 12.91 23.77 -5.53
CA SER A 228 12.49 22.51 -6.17
C SER A 228 13.58 21.93 -7.09
N VAL A 229 14.83 21.91 -6.61
CA VAL A 229 15.99 21.44 -7.37
C VAL A 229 16.56 20.16 -6.76
N ILE A 230 16.86 19.19 -7.61
CA ILE A 230 17.56 17.95 -7.24
C ILE A 230 18.92 17.91 -7.90
N GLU A 231 19.93 17.44 -7.16
CA GLU A 231 21.26 17.13 -7.68
C GLU A 231 21.47 15.60 -7.65
N LEU A 232 21.92 15.04 -8.76
CA LEU A 232 22.18 13.60 -8.92
C LEU A 232 23.65 13.28 -8.66
N ASN A 233 23.91 12.04 -8.27
CA ASN A 233 25.27 11.56 -8.01
C ASN A 233 26.09 11.31 -9.28
N GLU A 234 25.46 11.30 -10.46
CA GLU A 234 26.10 11.10 -11.75
C GLU A 234 25.57 12.07 -12.82
N GLU A 235 26.34 12.24 -13.88
CA GLU A 235 25.95 13.07 -15.02
C GLU A 235 24.97 12.34 -15.94
N ILE A 236 23.99 13.10 -16.44
CA ILE A 236 23.05 12.65 -17.46
C ILE A 236 23.55 13.17 -18.82
N ASP A 237 23.53 12.33 -19.84
CA ASP A 237 24.05 12.66 -21.16
C ASP A 237 23.30 13.85 -21.78
N ARG A 238 24.05 14.87 -22.24
CA ARG A 238 23.51 16.14 -22.76
C ARG A 238 22.60 15.98 -23.98
N ASP A 239 22.89 15.02 -24.84
CA ASP A 239 22.09 14.81 -26.06
C ASP A 239 20.64 14.44 -25.77
N ILE A 240 20.38 14.00 -24.55
CA ILE A 240 19.05 13.63 -24.07
C ILE A 240 18.32 14.82 -23.48
N ILE A 241 19.06 15.81 -22.97
CA ILE A 241 18.52 17.01 -22.34
C ILE A 241 18.12 18.03 -23.43
N SER A 242 18.84 18.09 -24.54
CA SER A 242 18.63 19.04 -25.63
C SER A 242 17.40 18.78 -26.51
N ILE A 243 16.86 17.58 -26.49
CA ILE A 243 15.61 17.24 -27.25
C ILE A 243 14.34 17.90 -26.67
N LYS A 244 14.45 18.62 -25.56
CA LYS A 244 13.29 19.24 -24.87
C LYS A 244 13.18 20.76 -25.06
N SER A 245 14.07 21.39 -25.80
CA SER A 245 14.04 22.87 -26.02
C SER A 245 13.60 23.28 -27.42
N SER A 246 12.98 22.41 -28.21
CA SER A 246 12.40 22.75 -29.51
C SER A 246 10.90 22.47 -29.56
#